data_8d37dad68174f5edc40d59080cc29d3a
#
_entry.id   8d37dad68174f5edc40d59080cc29d3a
#
_cell.length_a   1.000
_cell.length_b   1.000
_cell.length_c   1.000
_cell.angle_alpha   90.00
_cell.angle_beta   90.00
_cell.angle_gamma   90.00
#
_symmetry.space_group_name_H-M   'P 1'
#
loop_
_entity.id
_entity.type
_entity.pdbx_description
1 polymer ?
#
loop_
_entity_poly.entity_id
_entity_poly.type
_entity_poly.pdbx_seq_one_letter_code
_entity_poly.pdbx_strand_id
1 'polypeptide(L)'
;MNLHEQKFISPTVGELSVAEMISEIEDFVNEVPSSFYRLVIGTDSQTRSINGHAEIDFVTAIIVHRAGRGARYFWKKVKKEMKVPVLRDKIYTETTMSLEVAQEIVPDIRKKITPAKYDFEIHIDVGPIGPTRDMIREVVGMVNGNGFVAKTKPESWGASSVADKHT
;
A
#
# COMPACT_ATOMS: atom_id res chain seq x y z
N MET A 1 -10.76 -14.68 -0.14
CA MET A 1 -11.59 -13.65 -0.80
C MET A 1 -10.79 -13.07 -1.96
N ASN A 2 -11.38 -13.09 -3.14
CA ASN A 2 -10.73 -12.51 -4.31
C ASN A 2 -10.62 -10.99 -4.14
N LEU A 3 -9.50 -10.38 -4.53
CA LEU A 3 -9.29 -8.94 -4.41
C LEU A 3 -10.37 -8.12 -5.14
N HIS A 4 -10.88 -8.64 -6.26
CA HIS A 4 -11.96 -8.00 -7.02
C HIS A 4 -13.27 -7.85 -6.23
N GLU A 5 -13.46 -8.67 -5.20
CA GLU A 5 -14.63 -8.59 -4.31
C GLU A 5 -14.39 -7.65 -3.13
N GLN A 6 -13.15 -7.21 -2.92
CA GLN A 6 -12.82 -6.30 -1.84
C GLN A 6 -13.15 -4.86 -2.21
N LYS A 7 -13.54 -4.11 -1.19
CA LYS A 7 -13.86 -2.69 -1.32
C LYS A 7 -12.73 -1.84 -0.75
N PHE A 8 -12.45 -0.75 -1.42
CA PHE A 8 -11.56 0.29 -0.92
C PHE A 8 -12.37 1.49 -0.45
N ILE A 9 -11.82 2.25 0.46
CA ILE A 9 -12.46 3.44 1.00
C ILE A 9 -11.70 4.66 0.52
N SER A 10 -12.43 5.63 -0.04
CA SER A 10 -11.91 6.94 -0.40
C SER A 10 -12.42 7.97 0.61
N PRO A 11 -11.55 8.88 1.12
CA PRO A 11 -12.02 9.95 2.00
C PRO A 11 -13.03 10.89 1.37
N THR A 12 -13.02 10.99 0.04
CA THR A 12 -13.89 11.93 -0.70
C THR A 12 -15.13 11.27 -1.31
N VAL A 13 -15.01 10.00 -1.74
CA VAL A 13 -16.09 9.31 -2.48
C VAL A 13 -16.78 8.24 -1.63
N GLY A 14 -16.08 7.70 -0.60
CA GLY A 14 -16.60 6.62 0.23
C GLY A 14 -16.16 5.24 -0.30
N GLU A 15 -17.03 4.26 -0.19
CA GLU A 15 -16.72 2.87 -0.54
C GLU A 15 -16.71 2.66 -2.05
N LEU A 16 -15.64 2.04 -2.57
CA LEU A 16 -15.42 1.81 -4.00
C LEU A 16 -15.02 0.36 -4.26
N SER A 17 -15.49 -0.18 -5.39
CA SER A 17 -14.91 -1.41 -5.93
C SER A 17 -13.51 -1.14 -6.50
N VAL A 18 -12.75 -2.19 -6.78
CA VAL A 18 -11.43 -2.06 -7.43
C VAL A 18 -11.57 -1.33 -8.77
N ALA A 19 -12.57 -1.69 -9.58
CA ALA A 19 -12.79 -1.03 -10.88
C ALA A 19 -13.12 0.45 -10.74
N GLU A 20 -13.97 0.81 -9.77
CA GLU A 20 -14.31 2.21 -9.48
C GLU A 20 -13.09 2.98 -8.99
N MET A 21 -12.27 2.37 -8.12
CA MET A 21 -11.03 2.98 -7.64
C MET A 21 -10.06 3.27 -8.79
N ILE A 22 -9.86 2.31 -9.70
CA ILE A 22 -8.99 2.50 -10.86
C ILE A 22 -9.51 3.63 -11.76
N SER A 23 -10.83 3.72 -11.92
CA SER A 23 -11.45 4.81 -12.66
C SER A 23 -11.20 6.18 -12.01
N GLU A 24 -11.27 6.26 -10.68
CA GLU A 24 -10.94 7.48 -9.94
C GLU A 24 -9.46 7.87 -10.11
N ILE A 25 -8.56 6.91 -10.13
CA ILE A 25 -7.14 7.15 -10.38
C ILE A 25 -6.93 7.70 -11.79
N GLU A 26 -7.56 7.08 -12.78
CA GLU A 26 -7.50 7.54 -14.17
C GLU A 26 -8.02 8.97 -14.32
N ASP A 27 -9.15 9.29 -13.71
CA ASP A 27 -9.73 10.63 -13.74
C ASP A 27 -8.80 11.67 -13.11
N PHE A 28 -8.20 11.33 -11.96
CA PHE A 28 -7.24 12.22 -11.29
C PHE A 28 -6.00 12.49 -12.15
N VAL A 29 -5.46 11.47 -12.80
CA VAL A 29 -4.32 11.63 -13.70
C VAL A 29 -4.71 12.47 -14.92
N ASN A 30 -5.90 12.29 -15.45
CA ASN A 30 -6.38 13.03 -16.63
C ASN A 30 -6.74 14.48 -16.34
N GLU A 31 -6.95 14.89 -15.09
CA GLU A 31 -7.17 16.29 -14.72
C GLU A 31 -5.99 17.18 -15.09
N VAL A 32 -4.76 16.67 -14.93
CA VAL A 32 -3.54 17.41 -15.27
C VAL A 32 -2.60 16.47 -16.01
N PRO A 33 -2.86 16.23 -17.31
CA PRO A 33 -2.09 15.23 -18.08
C PRO A 33 -0.63 15.57 -18.29
N SER A 34 -0.24 16.83 -18.07
CA SER A 34 1.16 17.28 -18.17
C SER A 34 1.99 17.02 -16.90
N SER A 35 1.35 16.67 -15.80
CA SER A 35 2.06 16.39 -14.55
C SER A 35 2.64 14.99 -14.53
N PHE A 36 3.66 14.82 -13.70
CA PHE A 36 4.21 13.50 -13.38
C PHE A 36 3.57 12.99 -12.08
N TYR A 37 3.28 11.70 -12.03
CA TYR A 37 2.59 11.06 -10.93
C TYR A 37 3.44 9.98 -10.29
N ARG A 38 3.22 9.77 -9.00
CA ARG A 38 3.81 8.67 -8.26
C ARG A 38 2.68 7.82 -7.66
N LEU A 39 2.63 6.55 -8.04
CA LEU A 39 1.74 5.56 -7.44
C LEU A 39 2.48 4.83 -6.35
N VAL A 40 1.89 4.78 -5.17
CA VAL A 40 2.48 4.18 -3.99
C VAL A 40 1.49 3.21 -3.37
N ILE A 41 1.98 2.02 -3.01
CA ILE A 41 1.24 1.09 -2.16
C ILE A 41 2.05 0.87 -0.89
N GLY A 42 1.39 0.96 0.26
CA GLY A 42 2.00 0.69 1.55
C GLY A 42 0.99 0.04 2.48
N THR A 43 1.47 -0.85 3.33
CA THR A 43 0.66 -1.52 4.36
C THR A 43 1.28 -1.25 5.72
N ASP A 44 0.43 -0.92 6.68
CA ASP A 44 0.80 -0.80 8.09
C ASP A 44 -0.13 -1.64 8.96
N SER A 45 0.32 -1.99 10.16
CA SER A 45 -0.46 -2.82 11.06
C SER A 45 -0.46 -2.28 12.48
N GLN A 46 -1.57 -2.53 13.18
CA GLN A 46 -1.75 -2.20 14.57
C GLN A 46 -2.22 -3.44 15.33
N THR A 47 -1.48 -3.80 16.36
CA THR A 47 -1.83 -4.93 17.21
C THR A 47 -2.72 -4.47 18.36
N ARG A 48 -3.79 -5.23 18.62
CA ARG A 48 -4.66 -5.04 19.78
C ARG A 48 -4.73 -6.34 20.58
N SER A 49 -4.78 -6.22 21.90
CA SER A 49 -5.00 -7.37 22.78
C SER A 49 -6.46 -7.37 23.21
N ILE A 50 -7.19 -8.43 22.83
CA ILE A 50 -8.61 -8.60 23.16
C ILE A 50 -8.79 -9.96 23.79
N ASN A 51 -9.22 -10.00 25.07
CA ASN A 51 -9.54 -11.25 25.79
C ASN A 51 -8.43 -12.31 25.72
N GLY A 52 -7.16 -11.90 25.85
CA GLY A 52 -6.01 -12.80 25.79
C GLY A 52 -5.58 -13.23 24.40
N HIS A 53 -6.22 -12.72 23.35
CA HIS A 53 -5.86 -12.94 21.96
C HIS A 53 -5.25 -11.67 21.38
N ALA A 54 -4.31 -11.81 20.45
CA ALA A 54 -3.81 -10.70 19.66
C ALA A 54 -4.61 -10.61 18.35
N GLU A 55 -5.24 -9.46 18.14
CA GLU A 55 -5.90 -9.12 16.89
C GLU A 55 -5.06 -8.04 16.21
N ILE A 56 -4.77 -8.21 14.93
CA ILE A 56 -3.96 -7.28 14.16
C ILE A 56 -4.80 -6.71 13.03
N ASP A 57 -4.90 -5.37 13.01
CA ASP A 57 -5.49 -4.64 11.89
C ASP A 57 -4.39 -4.32 10.89
N PHE A 58 -4.54 -4.81 9.65
CA PHE A 58 -3.66 -4.46 8.54
C PHE A 58 -4.39 -3.48 7.62
N VAL A 59 -3.79 -2.33 7.39
CA VAL A 59 -4.33 -1.33 6.46
C VAL A 59 -3.40 -1.21 5.28
N THR A 60 -3.93 -1.44 4.07
CA THR A 60 -3.21 -1.21 2.82
C THR A 60 -3.74 0.07 2.19
N ALA A 61 -2.86 1.01 1.92
CA ALA A 61 -3.16 2.27 1.25
C ALA A 61 -2.59 2.28 -0.16
N ILE A 62 -3.37 2.84 -1.08
CA ILE A 62 -2.96 3.11 -2.45
C ILE A 62 -3.01 4.62 -2.63
N ILE A 63 -1.89 5.23 -2.98
CA ILE A 63 -1.76 6.68 -3.09
C ILE A 63 -1.36 7.04 -4.51
N VAL A 64 -2.05 8.02 -5.09
CA VAL A 64 -1.65 8.67 -6.34
C VAL A 64 -1.25 10.09 -6.01
N HIS A 65 0.05 10.36 -6.07
CA HIS A 65 0.61 11.66 -5.76
C HIS A 65 0.94 12.41 -7.05
N ARG A 66 0.39 13.60 -7.19
CA ARG A 66 0.72 14.54 -8.27
C ARG A 66 1.83 15.45 -7.77
N ALA A 67 2.97 15.43 -8.43
CA ALA A 67 4.13 16.22 -8.00
C ALA A 67 3.76 17.71 -7.79
N GLY A 68 3.87 18.18 -6.56
CA GLY A 68 3.58 19.55 -6.16
C GLY A 68 2.11 19.97 -6.12
N ARG A 69 1.16 19.09 -6.42
CA ARG A 69 -0.26 19.45 -6.58
C ARG A 69 -1.26 18.48 -6.00
N GLY A 70 -0.97 17.91 -4.84
CA GLY A 70 -1.93 17.10 -4.11
C GLY A 70 -1.88 15.61 -4.43
N ALA A 71 -2.83 14.90 -3.86
CA ALA A 71 -2.89 13.45 -3.95
C ALA A 71 -4.33 12.94 -3.82
N ARG A 72 -4.53 11.71 -4.25
CA ARG A 72 -5.71 10.92 -3.90
C ARG A 72 -5.23 9.64 -3.25
N TYR A 73 -5.95 9.14 -2.25
CA TYR A 73 -5.63 7.85 -1.68
C TYR A 73 -6.88 7.03 -1.39
N PHE A 74 -6.66 5.73 -1.31
CA PHE A 74 -7.68 4.73 -1.05
C PHE A 74 -7.09 3.73 -0.07
N TRP A 75 -7.92 3.16 0.79
CA TRP A 75 -7.42 2.20 1.77
C TRP A 75 -8.43 1.08 2.02
N LYS A 76 -7.91 -0.04 2.47
CA LYS A 76 -8.73 -1.16 2.97
C LYS A 76 -8.12 -1.68 4.27
N LYS A 77 -8.96 -2.25 5.12
CA LYS A 77 -8.55 -2.83 6.40
C LYS A 77 -8.91 -4.30 6.43
N VAL A 78 -7.95 -5.13 6.84
CA VAL A 78 -8.12 -6.56 7.08
C VAL A 78 -7.71 -6.87 8.51
N LYS A 79 -8.55 -7.61 9.23
CA LYS A 79 -8.25 -8.06 10.58
C LYS A 79 -7.77 -9.50 10.55
N LYS A 80 -6.70 -9.79 11.29
CA LYS A 80 -6.18 -11.15 11.46
C LYS A 80 -5.93 -11.43 12.93
N GLU A 81 -6.25 -12.66 13.36
CA GLU A 81 -5.89 -13.13 14.69
C GLU A 81 -4.54 -13.85 14.61
N MET A 82 -3.65 -13.53 15.55
CA MET A 82 -2.36 -14.21 15.71
C MET A 82 -2.17 -14.59 17.17
N LYS A 83 -1.71 -15.82 17.43
CA LYS A 83 -1.46 -16.29 18.81
C LYS A 83 -0.35 -15.50 19.49
N VAL A 84 0.76 -15.26 18.80
CA VAL A 84 1.90 -14.45 19.27
C VAL A 84 2.37 -13.59 18.13
N PRO A 85 2.06 -12.27 18.15
CA PRO A 85 2.50 -11.38 17.08
C PRO A 85 4.00 -11.13 17.19
N VAL A 86 4.76 -11.67 16.24
CA VAL A 86 6.18 -11.44 16.09
C VAL A 86 6.38 -10.34 15.05
N LEU A 87 7.27 -9.39 15.34
CA LEU A 87 7.55 -8.26 14.43
C LEU A 87 7.88 -8.74 13.01
N ARG A 88 8.68 -9.80 12.89
CA ARG A 88 9.05 -10.40 11.61
C ARG A 88 7.81 -10.81 10.79
N ASP A 89 6.88 -11.53 11.41
CA ASP A 89 5.66 -12.01 10.75
C ASP A 89 4.76 -10.85 10.31
N LYS A 90 4.68 -9.81 11.13
CA LYS A 90 3.92 -8.59 10.80
C LYS A 90 4.49 -7.91 9.56
N ILE A 91 5.80 -7.70 9.51
CA ILE A 91 6.47 -7.05 8.37
C ILE A 91 6.34 -7.87 7.09
N TYR A 92 6.51 -9.18 7.17
CA TYR A 92 6.28 -10.06 6.01
C TYR A 92 4.83 -10.01 5.53
N THR A 93 3.87 -10.03 6.45
CA THR A 93 2.45 -9.95 6.10
C THR A 93 2.13 -8.60 5.45
N GLU A 94 2.63 -7.50 6.01
CA GLU A 94 2.47 -6.16 5.43
C GLU A 94 3.02 -6.11 4.00
N THR A 95 4.22 -6.64 3.79
CA THR A 95 4.87 -6.67 2.47
C THR A 95 4.08 -7.54 1.48
N THR A 96 3.64 -8.71 1.91
CA THR A 96 2.84 -9.62 1.09
C THR A 96 1.51 -8.99 0.68
N MET A 97 0.84 -8.31 1.60
CA MET A 97 -0.44 -7.62 1.30
C MET A 97 -0.25 -6.51 0.28
N SER A 98 0.82 -5.73 0.38
CA SER A 98 1.14 -4.70 -0.61
C SER A 98 1.44 -5.32 -1.98
N LEU A 99 2.18 -6.42 -2.02
CA LEU A 99 2.47 -7.14 -3.27
C LEU A 99 1.22 -7.72 -3.91
N GLU A 100 0.32 -8.31 -3.15
CA GLU A 100 -0.95 -8.86 -3.66
C GLU A 100 -1.79 -7.77 -4.31
N VAL A 101 -1.92 -6.62 -3.68
CA VAL A 101 -2.64 -5.48 -4.24
C VAL A 101 -1.94 -4.98 -5.51
N ALA A 102 -0.62 -4.84 -5.50
CA ALA A 102 0.14 -4.39 -6.67
C ALA A 102 -0.04 -5.32 -7.86
N GLN A 103 0.07 -6.62 -7.65
CA GLN A 103 -0.09 -7.63 -8.71
C GLN A 103 -1.47 -7.60 -9.34
N GLU A 104 -2.48 -7.25 -8.56
CA GLU A 104 -3.86 -7.20 -9.02
C GLU A 104 -4.19 -5.92 -9.77
N ILE A 105 -3.75 -4.75 -9.28
CA ILE A 105 -4.17 -3.47 -9.85
C ILE A 105 -3.23 -2.90 -10.90
N VAL A 106 -1.92 -3.16 -10.82
CA VAL A 106 -0.93 -2.55 -11.72
C VAL A 106 -1.15 -2.92 -13.18
N PRO A 107 -1.49 -4.18 -13.54
CA PRO A 107 -1.80 -4.50 -14.93
C PRO A 107 -2.94 -3.66 -15.52
N ASP A 108 -3.99 -3.44 -14.74
CA ASP A 108 -5.15 -2.65 -15.19
C ASP A 108 -4.80 -1.16 -15.29
N ILE A 109 -4.02 -0.65 -14.35
CA ILE A 109 -3.53 0.73 -14.39
C ILE A 109 -2.66 0.96 -15.63
N ARG A 110 -1.77 0.02 -15.95
CA ARG A 110 -0.89 0.11 -17.13
C ARG A 110 -1.65 0.14 -18.44
N LYS A 111 -2.82 -0.49 -18.49
CA LYS A 111 -3.69 -0.46 -19.68
C LYS A 111 -4.37 0.90 -19.86
N LYS A 112 -4.67 1.59 -18.78
CA LYS A 112 -5.46 2.83 -18.78
C LYS A 112 -4.60 4.10 -18.75
N ILE A 113 -3.42 4.03 -18.15
CA ILE A 113 -2.51 5.17 -17.99
C ILE A 113 -1.16 4.83 -18.61
N THR A 114 -0.67 5.71 -19.47
CA THR A 114 0.63 5.55 -20.13
C THR A 114 1.75 5.46 -19.09
N PRO A 115 2.58 4.39 -19.09
CA PRO A 115 3.63 4.19 -18.08
C PRO A 115 4.64 5.35 -17.95
N ALA A 116 4.85 6.13 -19.01
CA ALA A 116 5.74 7.29 -18.99
C ALA A 116 5.27 8.41 -18.06
N LYS A 117 4.02 8.38 -17.59
CA LYS A 117 3.43 9.43 -16.75
C LYS A 117 3.53 9.16 -15.27
N TYR A 118 3.95 7.98 -14.85
CA TYR A 118 4.03 7.65 -13.43
C TYR A 118 5.17 6.70 -13.10
N ASP A 119 5.67 6.81 -11.88
CA ASP A 119 6.48 5.80 -11.21
C ASP A 119 5.58 5.00 -10.27
N PHE A 120 5.90 3.72 -10.11
CA PHE A 120 5.20 2.85 -9.17
C PHE A 120 6.17 2.35 -8.10
N GLU A 121 5.79 2.53 -6.83
CA GLU A 121 6.61 2.17 -5.69
C GLU A 121 5.80 1.41 -4.64
N ILE A 122 6.45 0.45 -3.97
CA ILE A 122 5.91 -0.18 -2.77
C ILE A 122 6.73 0.34 -1.58
N HIS A 123 6.04 0.93 -0.61
CA HIS A 123 6.65 1.45 0.60
C HIS A 123 6.56 0.44 1.72
N ILE A 124 7.71 0.14 2.34
CA ILE A 124 7.83 -0.84 3.42
C ILE A 124 8.33 -0.11 4.67
N ASP A 125 7.64 -0.32 5.79
CA ASP A 125 7.96 0.35 7.06
C ASP A 125 9.11 -0.34 7.79
N VAL A 126 10.25 -0.46 7.11
CA VAL A 126 11.51 -0.96 7.66
C VAL A 126 12.60 0.08 7.44
N GLY A 127 13.59 0.11 8.34
CA GLY A 127 14.65 1.10 8.25
C GLY A 127 16.00 0.60 8.77
N PRO A 128 17.08 1.37 8.47
CA PRO A 128 18.44 1.01 8.86
C PRO A 128 18.70 1.14 10.36
N ILE A 129 17.78 1.77 11.10
CA ILE A 129 17.87 1.98 12.55
C ILE A 129 16.67 1.29 13.20
N GLY A 130 16.92 0.55 14.29
CA GLY A 130 15.88 -0.12 15.04
C GLY A 130 15.71 -1.59 14.72
N PRO A 131 14.62 -2.23 15.23
CA PRO A 131 14.48 -3.69 15.20
C PRO A 131 14.19 -4.29 13.82
N THR A 132 13.82 -3.45 12.84
CA THR A 132 13.48 -3.94 11.48
C THR A 132 14.68 -3.98 10.52
N ARG A 133 15.84 -3.48 10.96
CA ARG A 133 17.04 -3.38 10.13
C ARG A 133 17.43 -4.68 9.45
N ASP A 134 17.40 -5.79 10.19
CA ASP A 134 17.85 -7.09 9.69
C ASP A 134 16.93 -7.69 8.62
N MET A 135 15.72 -7.14 8.48
CA MET A 135 14.73 -7.60 7.52
C MET A 135 14.78 -6.86 6.18
N ILE A 136 15.50 -5.75 6.10
CA ILE A 136 15.48 -4.87 4.90
C ILE A 136 15.82 -5.65 3.64
N ARG A 137 16.92 -6.41 3.65
CA ARG A 137 17.38 -7.13 2.46
C ARG A 137 16.34 -8.14 1.97
N GLU A 138 15.69 -8.85 2.87
CA GLU A 138 14.69 -9.86 2.52
C GLU A 138 13.45 -9.23 1.91
N VAL A 139 12.87 -8.23 2.57
CA VAL A 139 11.62 -7.61 2.09
C VAL A 139 11.82 -6.78 0.82
N VAL A 140 12.95 -6.09 0.70
CA VAL A 140 13.31 -5.39 -0.54
C VAL A 140 13.49 -6.40 -1.67
N GLY A 141 14.15 -7.54 -1.39
CA GLY A 141 14.30 -8.62 -2.36
C GLY A 141 12.97 -9.21 -2.81
N MET A 142 12.00 -9.37 -1.91
CA MET A 142 10.65 -9.83 -2.25
C MET A 142 9.98 -8.87 -3.23
N VAL A 143 10.04 -7.58 -2.96
CA VAL A 143 9.42 -6.55 -3.81
C VAL A 143 10.10 -6.47 -5.16
N ASN A 144 11.44 -6.36 -5.17
CA ASN A 144 12.21 -6.27 -6.41
C ASN A 144 12.10 -7.54 -7.25
N GLY A 145 12.08 -8.71 -6.61
CA GLY A 145 11.91 -10.00 -7.28
C GLY A 145 10.55 -10.16 -7.97
N ASN A 146 9.55 -9.42 -7.55
CA ASN A 146 8.22 -9.37 -8.18
C ASN A 146 8.10 -8.25 -9.23
N GLY A 147 9.19 -7.55 -9.54
CA GLY A 147 9.21 -6.52 -10.59
C GLY A 147 8.78 -5.13 -10.13
N PHE A 148 8.75 -4.86 -8.83
CA PHE A 148 8.37 -3.56 -8.28
C PHE A 148 9.57 -2.89 -7.60
N VAL A 149 9.47 -1.58 -7.41
CA VAL A 149 10.50 -0.78 -6.72
C VAL A 149 10.11 -0.63 -5.26
N ALA A 150 11.00 -1.04 -4.36
CA ALA A 150 10.81 -0.89 -2.91
C ALA A 150 11.41 0.42 -2.41
N LYS A 151 10.69 1.11 -1.52
CA LYS A 151 11.22 2.21 -0.72
C LYS A 151 11.08 1.86 0.76
N THR A 152 12.13 2.12 1.52
CA THR A 152 12.21 1.88 2.97
C THR A 152 12.38 3.20 3.71
N LYS A 153 12.35 3.18 5.05
CA LYS A 153 12.57 4.40 5.85
C LYS A 153 13.90 5.09 5.50
N PRO A 154 13.91 6.41 5.40
CA PRO A 154 12.84 7.38 5.68
C PRO A 154 11.90 7.67 4.51
N GLU A 155 12.03 6.97 3.39
CA GLU A 155 11.30 7.25 2.15
C GLU A 155 9.97 6.50 2.02
N SER A 156 9.60 5.68 3.01
CA SER A 156 8.39 4.84 3.00
C SER A 156 7.16 5.50 3.61
N TRP A 157 6.90 6.75 3.24
CA TRP A 157 5.80 7.56 3.81
C TRP A 157 4.40 6.99 3.54
N GLY A 158 4.22 6.21 2.48
CA GLY A 158 2.93 5.59 2.17
C GLY A 158 2.48 4.60 3.25
N ALA A 159 3.41 3.81 3.81
CA ALA A 159 3.12 2.91 4.91
C ALA A 159 3.02 3.66 6.24
N SER A 160 4.02 4.48 6.57
CA SER A 160 4.14 5.09 7.90
C SER A 160 3.24 6.30 8.13
N SER A 161 2.81 7.00 7.09
CA SER A 161 2.04 8.23 7.23
C SER A 161 0.60 8.12 6.73
N VAL A 162 0.34 7.35 5.69
CA VAL A 162 -1.00 7.23 5.11
C VAL A 162 -1.73 6.00 5.65
N ALA A 163 -1.15 4.80 5.51
CA ALA A 163 -1.79 3.59 6.00
C ALA A 163 -1.97 3.61 7.53
N ASP A 164 -0.98 4.13 8.26
CA ASP A 164 -1.02 4.25 9.71
C ASP A 164 -2.22 5.03 10.25
N LYS A 165 -2.70 6.03 9.53
CA LYS A 165 -3.87 6.81 9.94
C LYS A 165 -5.13 5.98 10.13
N HIS A 166 -5.23 4.86 9.46
CA HIS A 166 -6.44 4.05 9.39
C HIS A 166 -6.31 2.71 10.13
N THR A 167 -5.18 2.45 10.76
CA THR A 167 -4.95 1.24 11.58
C THR A 167 -5.72 1.21 12.90
#